data_3788c6f61f49db78b99a9a617bbdd8b8
#
_entry.id   3788c6f61f49db78b99a9a617bbdd8b8
#
_cell.length_a   1.000
_cell.length_b   1.000
_cell.length_c   1.000
_cell.angle_alpha   90.00
_cell.angle_beta   90.00
_cell.angle_gamma   90.00
#
_symmetry.space_group_name_H-M   'P 1'
#
loop_
_entity.id
_entity.type
_entity.pdbx_description
1 polymer ?
#
loop_
_entity_poly.entity_id
_entity_poly.type
_entity_poly.pdbx_seq_one_letter_code
_entity_poly.pdbx_strand_id
1 'polypeptide(L)'
;MENKSKLKIAWDVDDTLIIPPCVNGTNIDIPRYDTIQLYKWFQDQGNYMIIWSGGGQDYARMWGEKLGLFANEYRDKGMGSKDLSIDICFDDCNVDLAKVNVKVNRVKNSVSRKADNERIKK
;
A
#
# COMPACT_ATOMS: atom_id res chain seq x y z
N MET A 1 -6.54 0.08 30.52
CA MET A 1 -6.22 -0.24 29.67
C MET A 1 -4.97 -0.03 29.39
N GLU A 2 -4.33 -0.56 29.04
CA GLU A 2 -3.16 -0.39 28.91
C GLU A 2 -2.79 0.34 27.81
N ASN A 3 -1.74 1.03 27.85
CA ASN A 3 -1.27 1.81 26.82
C ASN A 3 -0.32 1.05 26.03
N LYS A 4 -0.79 0.32 25.13
CA LYS A 4 0.10 -0.35 24.25
C LYS A 4 0.73 0.65 23.34
N SER A 5 2.00 0.48 23.08
CA SER A 5 2.68 1.26 22.07
C SER A 5 2.06 0.96 20.75
N LYS A 6 1.70 1.99 20.03
CA LYS A 6 1.11 1.84 18.73
C LYS A 6 2.18 1.93 17.67
N LEU A 7 2.06 1.07 16.69
CA LEU A 7 2.98 1.10 15.58
C LEU A 7 2.50 2.11 14.54
N LYS A 8 3.44 2.74 13.86
CA LYS A 8 3.13 3.54 12.68
C LYS A 8 3.33 2.65 11.47
N ILE A 9 2.28 2.44 10.73
CA ILE A 9 2.28 1.49 9.61
C ILE A 9 1.88 2.22 8.35
N ALA A 10 2.73 2.18 7.34
CA ALA A 10 2.49 2.83 6.06
C ALA A 10 2.16 1.81 4.99
N TRP A 11 1.20 2.15 4.14
CA TRP A 11 0.67 1.25 3.12
C TRP A 11 0.72 1.95 1.77
N ASP A 12 1.38 1.31 0.81
CA ASP A 12 1.38 1.75 -0.57
C ASP A 12 0.01 1.50 -1.18
N VAL A 13 -0.30 2.20 -2.27
CA VAL A 13 -1.60 2.05 -2.93
C VAL A 13 -1.53 1.05 -4.08
N ASP A 14 -0.79 1.39 -5.14
CA ASP A 14 -0.78 0.55 -6.34
C ASP A 14 -0.09 -0.78 -6.09
N ASP A 15 -0.76 -1.85 -6.46
CA ASP A 15 -0.28 -3.23 -6.26
C ASP A 15 -0.14 -3.64 -4.80
N THR A 16 -0.60 -2.82 -3.88
CA THR A 16 -0.63 -3.15 -2.45
C THR A 16 -2.06 -3.13 -1.93
N LEU A 17 -2.76 -2.02 -2.07
CA LEU A 17 -4.17 -1.92 -1.67
C LEU A 17 -5.12 -2.10 -2.84
N ILE A 18 -4.66 -1.81 -4.06
CA ILE A 18 -5.45 -2.02 -5.28
C ILE A 18 -4.62 -2.77 -6.30
N ILE A 19 -5.31 -3.35 -7.28
CA ILE A 19 -4.68 -4.00 -8.42
C ILE A 19 -4.99 -3.13 -9.63
N PRO A 20 -3.99 -2.45 -10.21
CA PRO A 20 -4.25 -1.53 -11.30
C PRO A 20 -4.73 -2.22 -12.56
N PRO A 21 -5.40 -1.50 -13.48
CA PRO A 21 -5.94 -2.09 -14.70
C PRO A 21 -4.88 -2.79 -15.55
N CYS A 22 -3.68 -2.24 -15.60
CA CYS A 22 -2.62 -2.84 -16.40
C CYS A 22 -2.21 -4.22 -15.90
N VAL A 23 -2.54 -4.54 -14.65
CA VAL A 23 -2.19 -5.83 -14.05
C VAL A 23 -3.39 -6.76 -14.06
N ASN A 24 -4.59 -6.25 -13.79
CA ASN A 24 -5.75 -7.12 -13.61
C ASN A 24 -6.49 -7.44 -14.91
N GLY A 25 -6.15 -6.79 -16.00
CA GLY A 25 -6.74 -7.09 -17.30
C GLY A 25 -8.09 -6.47 -17.56
N THR A 26 -8.50 -5.53 -16.71
CA THR A 26 -9.77 -4.82 -16.90
C THR A 26 -9.51 -3.34 -17.12
N ASN A 27 -10.59 -2.55 -17.19
CA ASN A 27 -10.45 -1.11 -17.37
C ASN A 27 -10.52 -0.36 -16.05
N ILE A 28 -10.63 -1.05 -14.94
CA ILE A 28 -10.79 -0.41 -13.64
C ILE A 28 -9.78 -0.97 -12.66
N ASP A 29 -9.52 -0.19 -11.61
CA ASP A 29 -8.75 -0.66 -10.48
C ASP A 29 -9.62 -1.61 -9.65
N ILE A 30 -9.01 -2.65 -9.13
CA ILE A 30 -9.72 -3.63 -8.32
C ILE A 30 -9.13 -3.62 -6.90
N PRO A 31 -9.97 -3.56 -5.86
CA PRO A 31 -9.45 -3.63 -4.50
C PRO A 31 -8.71 -4.94 -4.26
N ARG A 32 -7.61 -4.86 -3.53
CA ARG A 32 -6.87 -6.04 -3.16
C ARG A 32 -7.31 -6.45 -1.76
N TYR A 33 -8.30 -7.33 -1.72
CA TYR A 33 -9.03 -7.62 -0.48
C TYR A 33 -8.16 -8.30 0.59
N ASP A 34 -7.18 -9.08 0.19
CA ASP A 34 -6.30 -9.72 1.17
C ASP A 34 -5.50 -8.67 1.96
N THR A 35 -4.94 -7.70 1.26
CA THR A 35 -4.20 -6.62 1.93
C THR A 35 -5.14 -5.72 2.71
N ILE A 36 -6.33 -5.45 2.16
CA ILE A 36 -7.31 -4.61 2.84
C ILE A 36 -7.76 -5.24 4.15
N GLN A 37 -7.94 -6.55 4.18
CA GLN A 37 -8.30 -7.23 5.42
C GLN A 37 -7.18 -7.12 6.45
N LEU A 38 -5.94 -7.25 6.01
CA LEU A 38 -4.80 -7.08 6.89
C LEU A 38 -4.73 -5.65 7.42
N TYR A 39 -4.97 -4.67 6.54
CA TYR A 39 -5.03 -3.27 6.93
C TYR A 39 -6.05 -3.07 8.05
N LYS A 40 -7.25 -3.60 7.84
CA LYS A 40 -8.33 -3.42 8.82
C LYS A 40 -8.00 -4.08 10.14
N TRP A 41 -7.32 -5.21 10.11
CA TRP A 41 -6.89 -5.87 11.32
C TRP A 41 -5.93 -4.98 12.12
N PHE A 42 -4.93 -4.42 11.46
CA PHE A 42 -4.01 -3.51 12.14
C PHE A 42 -4.71 -2.25 12.64
N GLN A 43 -5.65 -1.75 11.84
CA GLN A 43 -6.43 -0.58 12.24
C GLN A 43 -7.21 -0.87 13.53
N ASP A 44 -7.84 -2.03 13.60
CA ASP A 44 -8.64 -2.41 14.76
C ASP A 44 -7.80 -2.59 16.02
N GLN A 45 -6.52 -2.86 15.85
CA GLN A 45 -5.60 -2.97 16.98
C GLN A 45 -5.16 -1.60 17.49
N GLY A 46 -5.60 -0.53 16.86
CA GLY A 46 -5.31 0.82 17.33
C GLY A 46 -4.00 1.40 16.83
N ASN A 47 -3.44 0.85 15.79
CA ASN A 47 -2.19 1.35 15.23
C ASN A 47 -2.40 2.65 14.45
N TYR A 48 -1.33 3.41 14.28
CA TYR A 48 -1.35 4.64 13.51
C TYR A 48 -1.16 4.27 12.04
N MET A 49 -2.18 4.55 11.24
CA MET A 49 -2.24 4.08 9.86
C MET A 49 -1.93 5.21 8.89
N ILE A 50 -1.01 4.96 7.97
CA ILE A 50 -0.60 5.91 6.95
C ILE A 50 -0.86 5.26 5.60
N ILE A 51 -1.53 5.97 4.71
CA ILE A 51 -1.63 5.54 3.31
C ILE A 51 -0.84 6.54 2.50
N TRP A 52 0.09 6.04 1.70
CA TRP A 52 0.93 6.91 0.89
C TRP A 52 1.11 6.36 -0.50
N SER A 53 1.51 7.23 -1.42
CA SER A 53 1.67 6.86 -2.81
C SER A 53 2.68 7.77 -3.49
N GLY A 54 3.41 7.22 -4.45
CA GLY A 54 4.23 8.04 -5.34
C GLY A 54 3.39 8.97 -6.20
N GLY A 55 2.09 8.71 -6.32
CA GLY A 55 1.16 9.59 -7.01
C GLY A 55 0.71 10.79 -6.19
N GLY A 56 1.14 10.88 -4.94
CA GLY A 56 0.88 12.05 -4.10
C GLY A 56 -0.13 11.82 -3.01
N GLN A 57 -0.22 12.80 -2.13
CA GLN A 57 -1.09 12.76 -0.96
C GLN A 57 -2.57 12.66 -1.36
N ASP A 58 -2.97 13.44 -2.37
CA ASP A 58 -4.37 13.46 -2.77
C ASP A 58 -4.80 12.14 -3.41
N TYR A 59 -3.90 11.52 -4.15
CA TYR A 59 -4.16 10.21 -4.73
C TYR A 59 -4.33 9.16 -3.61
N ALA A 60 -3.47 9.22 -2.61
CA ALA A 60 -3.57 8.31 -1.48
C ALA A 60 -4.89 8.52 -0.72
N ARG A 61 -5.28 9.77 -0.51
CA ARG A 61 -6.54 10.10 0.16
C ARG A 61 -7.74 9.58 -0.62
N MET A 62 -7.73 9.80 -1.92
CA MET A 62 -8.83 9.37 -2.77
C MET A 62 -9.04 7.86 -2.63
N TRP A 63 -7.94 7.09 -2.68
CA TRP A 63 -8.07 5.65 -2.57
C TRP A 63 -8.45 5.19 -1.17
N GLY A 64 -7.89 5.81 -0.14
CA GLY A 64 -8.27 5.47 1.22
C GLY A 64 -9.76 5.66 1.45
N GLU A 65 -10.29 6.78 0.99
CA GLU A 65 -11.72 7.08 1.15
C GLU A 65 -12.56 6.15 0.29
N LYS A 66 -12.14 5.91 -0.95
CA LYS A 66 -12.89 5.07 -1.86
C LYS A 66 -12.96 3.63 -1.36
N LEU A 67 -11.91 3.15 -0.73
CA LEU A 67 -11.87 1.81 -0.18
C LEU A 67 -12.53 1.71 1.20
N GLY A 68 -12.97 2.83 1.75
CA GLY A 68 -13.60 2.84 3.07
C GLY A 68 -12.63 2.58 4.21
N LEU A 69 -11.37 2.93 4.04
CA LEU A 69 -10.35 2.72 5.04
C LEU A 69 -10.14 3.98 5.86
N PHE A 70 -9.93 3.81 7.15
CA PHE A 70 -9.55 4.92 8.00
C PHE A 70 -8.02 5.03 7.99
N ALA A 71 -7.53 6.23 7.77
CA ALA A 71 -6.11 6.51 7.89
C ALA A 71 -5.92 7.74 8.75
N ASN A 72 -4.90 7.68 9.58
CA ASN A 72 -4.54 8.84 10.41
C ASN A 72 -3.84 9.89 9.55
N GLU A 73 -3.21 9.47 8.46
CA GLU A 73 -2.41 10.37 7.65
C GLU A 73 -2.36 9.88 6.22
N TYR A 74 -2.38 10.81 5.27
CA TYR A 74 -2.12 10.52 3.86
C TYR A 74 -0.84 11.26 3.49
N ARG A 75 0.04 10.60 2.74
CA ARG A 75 1.37 11.15 2.51
C ARG A 75 1.82 10.88 1.07
N ASP A 76 2.65 11.79 0.57
CA ASP A 76 3.33 11.59 -0.70
C ASP A 76 4.58 10.75 -0.43
N LYS A 77 4.62 9.54 -0.95
CA LYS A 77 5.73 8.62 -0.72
C LYS A 77 7.01 9.08 -1.40
N GLY A 78 6.87 9.84 -2.48
CA GLY A 78 8.03 10.29 -3.25
C GLY A 78 8.80 11.43 -2.64
N MET A 79 8.40 11.89 -1.46
CA MET A 79 9.09 12.99 -0.84
C MET A 79 10.43 12.62 -0.26
N GLY A 80 10.83 11.42 -0.35
CA GLY A 80 12.11 11.30 -0.05
C GLY A 80 12.69 10.26 0.77
N SER A 81 13.42 10.57 1.78
CA SER A 81 14.25 9.62 2.44
C SER A 81 13.49 8.81 3.44
N LYS A 82 14.11 7.76 3.88
CA LYS A 82 13.59 6.86 4.88
C LYS A 82 13.12 7.62 6.11
N ASP A 83 11.93 7.30 6.54
CA ASP A 83 11.33 7.90 7.74
C ASP A 83 11.49 6.92 8.89
N LEU A 84 12.37 7.26 9.81
CA LEU A 84 12.66 6.39 10.95
C LEU A 84 11.50 6.29 11.93
N SER A 85 10.49 7.15 11.81
CA SER A 85 9.34 7.06 12.69
C SER A 85 8.34 6.02 12.22
N ILE A 86 8.48 5.50 11.01
CA ILE A 86 7.58 4.47 10.48
C ILE A 86 8.11 3.10 10.89
N ASP A 87 7.27 2.34 11.56
CA ASP A 87 7.68 1.03 12.06
C ASP A 87 7.61 -0.02 10.98
N ILE A 88 6.52 -0.06 10.22
CA ILE A 88 6.32 -1.08 9.19
C ILE A 88 5.81 -0.40 7.93
N CYS A 89 6.37 -0.81 6.79
CA CYS A 89 5.91 -0.35 5.48
C CYS A 89 5.53 -1.56 4.66
N PHE A 90 4.32 -1.53 4.09
CA PHE A 90 3.86 -2.56 3.16
C PHE A 90 3.91 -1.97 1.76
N ASP A 91 4.65 -2.60 0.87
CA ASP A 91 4.87 -2.09 -0.47
C ASP A 91 5.12 -3.27 -1.41
N ASP A 92 4.72 -3.13 -2.68
CA ASP A 92 4.94 -4.19 -3.65
C ASP A 92 6.36 -4.19 -4.21
N CYS A 93 7.10 -3.15 -3.94
CA CYS A 93 8.49 -3.02 -4.37
C CYS A 93 9.45 -3.25 -3.20
N ASN A 94 10.70 -3.52 -3.52
CA ASN A 94 11.73 -3.58 -2.50
C ASN A 94 12.08 -2.14 -2.12
N VAL A 95 11.64 -1.74 -0.94
CA VAL A 95 11.86 -0.38 -0.47
C VAL A 95 12.55 -0.41 0.89
N ASP A 96 13.15 0.69 1.25
CA ASP A 96 13.74 0.88 2.57
C ASP A 96 13.20 2.20 3.11
N LEU A 97 11.94 2.18 3.52
CA LEU A 97 11.21 3.38 3.92
C LEU A 97 10.80 3.36 5.39
N ALA A 98 11.03 2.25 6.07
CA ALA A 98 10.61 2.07 7.46
C ALA A 98 11.61 1.19 8.17
N LYS A 99 11.39 0.97 9.47
CA LYS A 99 12.22 0.06 10.24
C LYS A 99 12.08 -1.37 9.72
N VAL A 100 10.86 -1.77 9.39
CA VAL A 100 10.58 -3.08 8.80
C VAL A 100 9.85 -2.83 7.49
N ASN A 101 10.36 -3.42 6.42
CA ASN A 101 9.76 -3.24 5.09
C ASN A 101 9.25 -4.60 4.62
N VAL A 102 7.94 -4.71 4.48
CA VAL A 102 7.30 -5.95 4.06
C VAL A 102 6.96 -5.84 2.58
N LYS A 103 7.54 -6.72 1.79
CA LYS A 103 7.24 -6.75 0.37
C LYS A 103 5.96 -7.54 0.14
N VAL A 104 4.99 -6.89 -0.47
CA VAL A 104 3.72 -7.51 -0.83
C VAL A 104 3.86 -8.09 -2.22
N ASN A 105 3.60 -9.36 -2.38
CA ASN A 105 3.71 -9.99 -3.69
C ASN A 105 2.58 -9.52 -4.59
N ARG A 106 2.94 -9.14 -5.81
CA ARG A 106 1.95 -8.71 -6.78
C ARG A 106 1.05 -9.88 -7.15
N VAL A 107 -0.21 -9.56 -7.42
CA VAL A 107 -1.17 -10.56 -7.87
C VAL A 107 -0.74 -11.06 -9.24
N LYS A 108 -0.76 -12.38 -9.41
CA LYS A 108 -0.41 -12.99 -10.68
C LYS A 108 -1.67 -13.18 -11.51
N ASN A 109 -1.66 -12.59 -12.69
CA ASN A 109 -2.72 -12.76 -13.66
C ASN A 109 -2.03 -13.11 -14.96
N SER A 110 -2.25 -14.30 -15.49
CA SER A 110 -1.46 -14.80 -16.60
C SER A 110 -1.47 -13.87 -17.81
N VAL A 111 -2.58 -13.25 -18.13
CA VAL A 111 -2.66 -12.35 -19.28
C VAL A 111 -1.98 -11.03 -18.97
N SER A 112 -2.37 -10.40 -17.89
CA SER A 112 -1.80 -9.09 -17.52
C SER A 112 -0.35 -9.20 -17.13
N ARG A 113 0.01 -10.27 -16.45
CA ARG A 113 1.38 -10.45 -16.01
C ARG A 113 2.34 -10.70 -17.15
N LYS A 114 1.84 -11.28 -18.25
CA LYS A 114 2.65 -11.45 -19.44
C LYS A 114 3.06 -10.08 -19.99
N ALA A 115 2.12 -9.17 -20.12
CA ALA A 115 2.42 -7.82 -20.59
C ALA A 115 3.38 -7.12 -19.65
N ASP A 116 3.18 -7.30 -18.34
CA ASP A 116 4.04 -6.71 -17.34
C ASP A 116 5.46 -7.24 -17.45
N ASN A 117 5.60 -8.54 -17.63
CA ASN A 117 6.91 -9.16 -17.77
C ASN A 117 7.62 -8.69 -19.03
N GLU A 118 6.90 -8.54 -20.13
CA GLU A 118 7.49 -8.03 -21.35
C GLU A 118 7.98 -6.61 -21.17
N ARG A 119 7.23 -5.80 -20.44
CA ARG A 119 7.64 -4.44 -20.16
C ARG A 119 8.91 -4.42 -19.33
N ILE A 120 9.01 -5.32 -18.37
CA ILE A 120 10.17 -5.39 -17.49
C ILE A 120 11.42 -5.85 -18.24
N LYS A 121 11.25 -6.75 -19.18
CA LYS A 121 12.39 -7.29 -19.90
C LYS A 121 13.07 -6.28 -20.81
N LYS A 122 12.43 -5.19 -21.07
CA LYS A 122 13.06 -4.14 -21.87
C LYS A 122 13.95 -3.28 -21.01
#